data_d50ed2ac766a77fb5ae0d1e344516462
#
_entry.id   d50ed2ac766a77fb5ae0d1e344516462
#
_cell.length_a   1.000
_cell.length_b   1.000
_cell.length_c   1.000
_cell.angle_alpha   90.00
_cell.angle_beta   90.00
_cell.angle_gamma   90.00
#
_symmetry.space_group_name_H-M   'P 1'
#
loop_
_entity.id
_entity.type
_entity.pdbx_description
1 polymer ?
#
loop_
_entity_poly.entity_id
_entity_poly.type
_entity_poly.pdbx_seq_one_letter_code
_entity_poly.pdbx_strand_id
1 'polypeptide(L)'
;MKISIKSSIRRHSPVIHGGKIPLKNSDHKIIDFSSNITPLGIPNSVKSIIKKNLNNVQFYPDPNSENVISSLEKYTHLSKSNIIVGNGAIEILYNFCYAFLSKTTKVLIHTPTFQEYETSVKLSNCKISYFKSLNLSTNIDSFILQIPKNGCVFLCNPNNPTGELLSKKELLSIIIKAKKLKTLVFIDECFIEL
;
A
#
# COMPACT_ATOMS: atom_id res chain seq x y z
N MET A 1 30.50 -24.84 1.23
CA MET A 1 29.56 -23.96 1.98
C MET A 1 28.21 -23.95 1.25
N LYS A 2 27.12 -24.40 1.88
CA LYS A 2 25.79 -24.43 1.22
C LYS A 2 25.13 -23.10 1.49
N ILE A 3 25.02 -22.23 0.48
CA ILE A 3 24.30 -20.94 0.60
C ILE A 3 22.81 -21.22 0.77
N SER A 4 22.24 -20.74 1.89
CA SER A 4 20.84 -20.97 2.22
C SER A 4 20.08 -19.65 2.09
N ILE A 5 19.05 -19.62 1.24
CA ILE A 5 18.10 -18.52 1.10
C ILE A 5 17.04 -18.63 2.20
N LYS A 6 16.61 -17.48 2.76
CA LYS A 6 15.51 -17.45 3.75
C LYS A 6 14.29 -18.20 3.21
N SER A 7 13.65 -19.01 4.05
CA SER A 7 12.50 -19.85 3.65
C SER A 7 11.32 -19.03 3.12
N SER A 8 11.10 -17.81 3.63
CA SER A 8 10.09 -16.89 3.12
C SER A 8 10.35 -16.48 1.67
N ILE A 9 11.61 -16.20 1.32
CA ILE A 9 11.98 -15.83 -0.06
C ILE A 9 11.87 -17.05 -0.98
N ARG A 10 12.30 -18.24 -0.54
CA ARG A 10 12.20 -19.45 -1.35
C ARG A 10 10.76 -19.83 -1.71
N ARG A 11 9.81 -19.53 -0.84
CA ARG A 11 8.37 -19.81 -1.02
C ARG A 11 7.59 -18.64 -1.58
N HIS A 12 8.27 -17.54 -1.87
CA HIS A 12 7.64 -16.35 -2.42
C HIS A 12 7.23 -16.58 -3.88
N SER A 13 5.97 -16.24 -4.17
CA SER A 13 5.46 -16.10 -5.54
C SER A 13 5.08 -14.64 -5.75
N PRO A 14 5.62 -13.98 -6.78
CA PRO A 14 5.26 -12.59 -7.09
C PRO A 14 3.76 -12.46 -7.34
N VAL A 15 3.20 -11.34 -6.94
CA VAL A 15 1.81 -10.98 -7.28
C VAL A 15 1.70 -10.74 -8.78
N ILE A 16 0.64 -11.23 -9.38
CA ILE A 16 0.32 -10.95 -10.78
C ILE A 16 -0.55 -9.69 -10.80
N HIS A 17 0.01 -8.61 -11.30
CA HIS A 17 -0.71 -7.35 -11.51
C HIS A 17 -1.32 -7.30 -12.91
N GLY A 18 -2.41 -6.50 -13.05
CA GLY A 18 -3.01 -6.16 -14.33
C GLY A 18 -2.14 -5.22 -15.18
N GLY A 19 -2.71 -4.68 -16.26
CA GLY A 19 -2.04 -3.72 -17.15
C GLY A 19 -1.05 -4.34 -18.14
N LYS A 20 -1.04 -5.66 -18.30
CA LYS A 20 -0.24 -6.36 -19.33
C LYS A 20 -1.03 -6.37 -20.63
N ILE A 21 -0.98 -5.28 -21.39
CA ILE A 21 -1.56 -5.22 -22.71
C ILE A 21 -0.66 -6.04 -23.66
N PRO A 22 -1.21 -7.02 -24.41
CA PRO A 22 -0.44 -7.72 -25.43
C PRO A 22 0.07 -6.73 -26.49
N LEU A 23 1.37 -6.61 -26.64
CA LEU A 23 2.00 -5.68 -27.61
C LEU A 23 1.82 -6.11 -29.09
N LYS A 24 1.09 -7.19 -29.39
CA LYS A 24 0.94 -7.72 -30.75
C LYS A 24 -0.50 -7.63 -31.24
N ASN A 25 -0.67 -6.83 -32.30
CA ASN A 25 -1.63 -6.94 -33.40
C ASN A 25 -2.86 -7.83 -33.17
N SER A 26 -3.76 -7.43 -32.29
CA SER A 26 -5.13 -7.87 -32.40
C SER A 26 -5.91 -6.75 -33.08
N ASP A 27 -6.62 -7.05 -34.17
CA ASP A 27 -7.54 -6.11 -34.84
C ASP A 27 -8.71 -5.69 -33.94
N HIS A 28 -8.70 -6.15 -32.69
CA HIS A 28 -9.69 -5.85 -31.68
C HIS A 28 -9.17 -4.80 -30.71
N LYS A 29 -9.95 -3.73 -30.54
CA LYS A 29 -9.71 -2.70 -29.53
C LYS A 29 -9.92 -3.32 -28.14
N ILE A 30 -8.82 -3.57 -27.43
CA ILE A 30 -8.86 -4.08 -26.06
C ILE A 30 -9.20 -2.92 -25.12
N ILE A 31 -10.22 -3.12 -24.26
CA ILE A 31 -10.53 -2.22 -23.16
C ILE A 31 -10.00 -2.88 -21.89
N ASP A 32 -8.98 -2.27 -21.28
CA ASP A 32 -8.31 -2.82 -20.10
C ASP A 32 -8.96 -2.33 -18.80
N PHE A 33 -9.58 -3.24 -18.06
CA PHE A 33 -10.10 -3.04 -16.72
C PHE A 33 -9.26 -3.72 -15.63
N SER A 34 -8.08 -4.21 -15.98
CA SER A 34 -7.22 -4.97 -15.04
C SER A 34 -6.31 -4.08 -14.19
N SER A 35 -6.25 -2.79 -14.46
CA SER A 35 -5.43 -1.83 -13.72
C SER A 35 -6.15 -0.49 -13.52
N ASN A 36 -5.87 0.15 -12.39
CA ASN A 36 -6.46 1.45 -12.03
C ASN A 36 -5.64 2.61 -12.62
N ILE A 37 -5.46 2.61 -13.95
CA ILE A 37 -4.76 3.68 -14.68
C ILE A 37 -5.79 4.67 -15.20
N THR A 38 -5.55 5.97 -14.95
CA THR A 38 -6.45 7.01 -15.46
C THR A 38 -6.48 7.04 -16.99
N PRO A 39 -7.67 6.99 -17.61
CA PRO A 39 -7.80 7.08 -19.07
C PRO A 39 -7.44 8.47 -19.63
N LEU A 40 -7.34 9.50 -18.77
CA LEU A 40 -6.99 10.87 -19.17
C LEU A 40 -5.50 11.04 -19.47
N GLY A 41 -4.67 10.05 -19.12
CA GLY A 41 -3.24 10.06 -19.33
C GLY A 41 -2.49 11.02 -18.40
N ILE A 42 -1.28 11.39 -18.79
CA ILE A 42 -0.40 12.23 -17.96
C ILE A 42 -0.79 13.70 -18.11
N PRO A 43 -1.02 14.47 -17.03
CA PRO A 43 -1.27 15.92 -17.09
C PRO A 43 -0.15 16.68 -17.83
N ASN A 44 -0.52 17.70 -18.60
CA ASN A 44 0.45 18.48 -19.39
C ASN A 44 1.49 19.20 -18.51
N SER A 45 1.10 19.66 -17.32
CA SER A 45 2.00 20.23 -16.32
C SER A 45 3.11 19.25 -15.92
N VAL A 46 2.76 17.99 -15.66
CA VAL A 46 3.71 16.94 -15.31
C VAL A 46 4.66 16.65 -16.48
N LYS A 47 4.11 16.52 -17.72
CA LYS A 47 4.95 16.34 -18.92
C LYS A 47 5.96 17.47 -19.10
N SER A 48 5.51 18.71 -18.89
CA SER A 48 6.37 19.92 -19.01
C SER A 48 7.51 19.90 -17.98
N ILE A 49 7.20 19.59 -16.72
CA ILE A 49 8.21 19.53 -15.65
C ILE A 49 9.23 18.42 -15.92
N ILE A 50 8.80 17.24 -16.35
CA ILE A 50 9.70 16.12 -16.69
C ILE A 50 10.65 16.55 -17.82
N LYS A 51 10.12 17.12 -18.91
CA LYS A 51 10.94 17.60 -20.04
C LYS A 51 11.98 18.65 -19.60
N LYS A 52 11.56 19.63 -18.78
CA LYS A 52 12.44 20.69 -18.29
C LYS A 52 13.59 20.15 -17.42
N ASN A 53 13.34 19.08 -16.69
CA ASN A 53 14.32 18.53 -15.73
C ASN A 53 15.02 17.25 -16.23
N LEU A 54 14.86 16.89 -17.50
CA LEU A 54 15.42 15.64 -18.04
C LEU A 54 16.95 15.56 -17.86
N ASN A 55 17.66 16.67 -18.04
CA ASN A 55 19.11 16.72 -17.86
C ASN A 55 19.59 16.47 -16.42
N ASN A 56 18.68 16.61 -15.44
CA ASN A 56 19.03 16.34 -14.04
C ASN A 56 19.19 14.85 -13.74
N VAL A 57 18.74 13.98 -14.64
CA VAL A 57 18.88 12.50 -14.51
C VAL A 57 20.34 12.05 -14.44
N GLN A 58 21.29 12.86 -14.95
CA GLN A 58 22.72 12.59 -14.86
C GLN A 58 23.30 12.76 -13.44
N PHE A 59 22.60 13.40 -12.52
CA PHE A 59 23.04 13.63 -11.17
C PHE A 59 22.37 12.67 -10.19
N TYR A 60 23.04 12.42 -9.06
CA TYR A 60 22.41 11.70 -7.95
C TYR A 60 21.22 12.50 -7.41
N PRO A 61 20.10 11.84 -7.12
CA PRO A 61 18.96 12.51 -6.49
C PRO A 61 19.31 12.97 -5.07
N ASP A 62 18.56 13.95 -4.58
CA ASP A 62 18.60 14.34 -3.17
C ASP A 62 18.22 13.17 -2.26
N PRO A 63 19.16 12.65 -1.43
CA PRO A 63 18.90 11.47 -0.59
C PRO A 63 17.82 11.71 0.46
N ASN A 64 17.56 12.96 0.82
CA ASN A 64 16.57 13.34 1.83
C ASN A 64 15.22 13.71 1.21
N SER A 65 15.12 13.84 -0.12
CA SER A 65 13.90 14.29 -0.81
C SER A 65 13.29 15.58 -0.25
N GLU A 66 14.12 16.55 0.17
CA GLU A 66 13.71 17.74 0.94
C GLU A 66 12.61 18.56 0.26
N ASN A 67 12.70 18.74 -1.07
CA ASN A 67 11.69 19.49 -1.83
C ASN A 67 10.34 18.79 -1.84
N VAL A 68 10.33 17.47 -1.95
CA VAL A 68 9.11 16.66 -1.94
C VAL A 68 8.48 16.69 -0.55
N ILE A 69 9.29 16.45 0.50
CA ILE A 69 8.83 16.49 1.90
C ILE A 69 8.27 17.87 2.24
N SER A 70 8.92 18.96 1.82
CA SER A 70 8.43 20.33 2.06
C SER A 70 7.09 20.60 1.34
N SER A 71 6.88 20.01 0.18
CA SER A 71 5.61 20.11 -0.54
C SER A 71 4.51 19.28 0.13
N LEU A 72 4.86 18.07 0.60
CA LEU A 72 3.95 17.20 1.33
C LEU A 72 3.56 17.79 2.70
N GLU A 73 4.48 18.43 3.40
CA GLU A 73 4.17 19.15 4.65
C GLU A 73 3.07 20.20 4.46
N LYS A 74 3.16 20.98 3.38
CA LYS A 74 2.13 21.98 3.03
C LYS A 74 0.81 21.34 2.64
N TYR A 75 0.86 20.21 1.93
CA TYR A 75 -0.31 19.52 1.44
C TYR A 75 -1.05 18.76 2.55
N THR A 76 -0.31 18.02 3.38
CA THR A 76 -0.89 17.17 4.43
C THR A 76 -1.10 17.91 5.75
N HIS A 77 -0.51 19.09 5.93
CA HIS A 77 -0.44 19.83 7.21
C HIS A 77 0.24 19.03 8.34
N LEU A 78 1.08 18.05 7.98
CA LEU A 78 1.87 17.27 8.93
C LEU A 78 3.29 17.82 9.00
N SER A 79 3.93 17.73 10.18
CA SER A 79 5.34 18.07 10.33
C SER A 79 6.23 17.14 9.49
N LYS A 80 7.31 17.68 8.94
CA LYS A 80 8.34 16.94 8.18
C LYS A 80 8.81 15.66 8.89
N SER A 81 8.90 15.69 10.22
CA SER A 81 9.31 14.54 11.03
C SER A 81 8.33 13.35 10.96
N ASN A 82 7.13 13.57 10.46
CA ASN A 82 6.08 12.55 10.29
C ASN A 82 5.87 12.15 8.83
N ILE A 83 6.77 12.59 7.93
CA ILE A 83 6.68 12.31 6.50
C ILE A 83 7.89 11.50 6.06
N ILE A 84 7.63 10.40 5.37
CA ILE A 84 8.63 9.60 4.68
C ILE A 84 8.25 9.47 3.20
N VAL A 85 9.25 9.50 2.32
CA VAL A 85 9.05 9.39 0.87
C VAL A 85 9.71 8.12 0.36
N GLY A 86 9.12 7.50 -0.65
CA GLY A 86 9.67 6.30 -1.30
C GLY A 86 9.26 6.25 -2.78
N ASN A 87 9.77 5.28 -3.52
CA ASN A 87 9.47 5.04 -4.92
C ASN A 87 8.11 4.34 -5.06
N GLY A 88 7.05 5.10 -4.76
CA GLY A 88 5.66 4.64 -4.72
C GLY A 88 5.29 3.94 -3.40
N ALA A 89 3.99 3.70 -3.24
CA ALA A 89 3.42 3.09 -2.03
C ALA A 89 4.00 1.70 -1.72
N ILE A 90 4.41 0.95 -2.75
CA ILE A 90 4.97 -0.39 -2.59
C ILE A 90 6.27 -0.37 -1.80
N GLU A 91 7.19 0.55 -2.08
CA GLU A 91 8.44 0.65 -1.30
C GLU A 91 8.15 0.94 0.17
N ILE A 92 7.23 1.87 0.44
CA ILE A 92 6.82 2.20 1.81
C ILE A 92 6.20 0.99 2.51
N LEU A 93 5.32 0.25 1.83
CA LEU A 93 4.69 -0.96 2.35
C LEU A 93 5.73 -2.03 2.76
N TYR A 94 6.66 -2.34 1.87
CA TYR A 94 7.69 -3.35 2.15
C TYR A 94 8.65 -2.90 3.24
N ASN A 95 9.07 -1.63 3.24
CA ASN A 95 9.91 -1.05 4.28
C ASN A 95 9.20 -1.04 5.64
N PHE A 96 7.90 -0.72 5.68
CA PHE A 96 7.08 -0.82 6.89
C PHE A 96 7.08 -2.26 7.43
N CYS A 97 6.79 -3.24 6.57
CA CYS A 97 6.80 -4.64 6.98
C CYS A 97 8.17 -5.09 7.48
N TYR A 98 9.24 -4.69 6.82
CA TYR A 98 10.61 -5.01 7.22
C TYR A 98 10.99 -4.38 8.56
N ALA A 99 10.59 -3.14 8.80
CA ALA A 99 10.96 -2.38 10.00
C ALA A 99 10.16 -2.80 11.25
N PHE A 100 8.87 -3.09 11.09
CA PHE A 100 7.94 -3.23 12.22
C PHE A 100 7.42 -4.65 12.44
N LEU A 101 7.54 -5.55 11.45
CA LEU A 101 6.97 -6.89 11.54
C LEU A 101 8.03 -7.95 11.74
N SER A 102 7.68 -8.99 12.51
CA SER A 102 8.55 -10.14 12.78
C SER A 102 7.72 -11.43 12.79
N LYS A 103 8.39 -12.59 12.85
CA LYS A 103 7.74 -13.91 12.89
C LYS A 103 6.73 -14.08 14.05
N THR A 104 6.84 -13.27 15.10
CA THR A 104 5.94 -13.31 16.26
C THR A 104 4.75 -12.35 16.09
N THR A 105 4.81 -11.42 15.14
CA THR A 105 3.74 -10.46 14.88
C THR A 105 2.51 -11.17 14.30
N LYS A 106 1.35 -10.92 14.88
CA LYS A 106 0.06 -11.34 14.33
C LYS A 106 -0.49 -10.22 13.48
N VAL A 107 -0.85 -10.53 12.25
CA VAL A 107 -1.36 -9.53 11.29
C VAL A 107 -2.78 -9.89 10.90
N LEU A 108 -3.68 -8.90 10.94
CA LEU A 108 -5.04 -9.00 10.44
C LEU A 108 -5.14 -8.22 9.12
N ILE A 109 -5.63 -8.89 8.08
CA ILE A 109 -5.86 -8.29 6.76
C ILE A 109 -7.33 -8.46 6.40
N HIS A 110 -8.01 -7.37 6.06
CA HIS A 110 -9.32 -7.41 5.42
C HIS A 110 -9.19 -7.95 3.99
N THR A 111 -10.07 -8.83 3.57
CA THR A 111 -10.06 -9.42 2.22
C THR A 111 -11.46 -9.52 1.62
N PRO A 112 -11.63 -9.35 0.29
CA PRO A 112 -10.57 -9.11 -0.70
C PRO A 112 -9.96 -7.70 -0.61
N THR A 113 -8.65 -7.61 -0.83
CA THR A 113 -7.91 -6.35 -0.84
C THR A 113 -6.65 -6.46 -1.71
N PHE A 114 -5.83 -5.42 -1.74
CA PHE A 114 -4.60 -5.39 -2.52
C PHE A 114 -3.62 -6.50 -2.09
N GLN A 115 -3.25 -7.36 -3.01
CA GLN A 115 -2.52 -8.61 -2.72
C GLN A 115 -1.11 -8.40 -2.18
N GLU A 116 -0.51 -7.23 -2.40
CA GLU A 116 0.83 -6.93 -1.89
C GLU A 116 0.90 -6.85 -0.37
N TYR A 117 -0.22 -6.60 0.33
CA TYR A 117 -0.22 -6.68 1.80
C TYR A 117 0.10 -8.09 2.28
N GLU A 118 -0.58 -9.09 1.73
CA GLU A 118 -0.32 -10.49 2.08
C GLU A 118 1.11 -10.88 1.75
N THR A 119 1.59 -10.48 0.57
CA THR A 119 2.92 -10.81 0.06
C THR A 119 4.02 -10.22 0.94
N SER A 120 3.94 -8.93 1.25
CA SER A 120 4.93 -8.23 2.09
C SER A 120 4.97 -8.80 3.51
N VAL A 121 3.81 -9.11 4.08
CA VAL A 121 3.69 -9.73 5.41
C VAL A 121 4.25 -11.15 5.43
N LYS A 122 4.00 -11.96 4.39
CA LYS A 122 4.57 -13.32 4.25
C LYS A 122 6.10 -13.29 4.19
N LEU A 123 6.68 -12.30 3.54
CA LEU A 123 8.14 -12.14 3.49
C LEU A 123 8.75 -11.86 4.87
N SER A 124 7.99 -11.24 5.78
CA SER A 124 8.37 -11.04 7.19
C SER A 124 8.13 -12.27 8.07
N ASN A 125 7.65 -13.39 7.52
CA ASN A 125 7.29 -14.63 8.22
C ASN A 125 6.22 -14.45 9.32
N CYS A 126 5.36 -13.46 9.23
CA CYS A 126 4.30 -13.21 10.19
C CYS A 126 3.17 -14.23 10.13
N LYS A 127 2.38 -14.31 11.20
CA LYS A 127 1.10 -15.04 11.20
C LYS A 127 -0.01 -14.13 10.71
N ILE A 128 -0.66 -14.52 9.59
CA ILE A 128 -1.75 -13.75 8.99
C ILE A 128 -3.08 -14.37 9.39
N SER A 129 -4.02 -13.51 9.77
CA SER A 129 -5.45 -13.80 9.88
C SER A 129 -6.19 -12.95 8.85
N TYR A 130 -7.19 -13.53 8.20
CA TYR A 130 -7.98 -12.85 7.17
C TYR A 130 -9.39 -12.62 7.68
N PHE A 131 -9.84 -11.37 7.56
CA PHE A 131 -11.24 -11.02 7.73
C PHE A 131 -11.90 -10.93 6.35
N LYS A 132 -12.76 -11.89 6.03
CA LYS A 132 -13.40 -11.98 4.72
C LYS A 132 -14.70 -11.21 4.71
N SER A 133 -14.77 -10.11 3.96
CA SER A 133 -16.00 -9.34 3.77
C SER A 133 -15.89 -8.52 2.49
N LEU A 134 -16.93 -8.51 1.66
CA LEU A 134 -17.03 -7.60 0.51
C LEU A 134 -17.40 -6.19 0.93
N ASN A 135 -18.01 -6.04 2.11
CA ASN A 135 -18.37 -4.77 2.70
C ASN A 135 -17.96 -4.78 4.17
N LEU A 136 -16.84 -4.10 4.47
CA LEU A 136 -16.27 -4.05 5.82
C LEU A 136 -17.11 -3.16 6.74
N SER A 137 -17.70 -2.09 6.22
CA SER A 137 -18.55 -1.16 6.98
C SER A 137 -19.70 -1.87 7.68
N THR A 138 -20.39 -2.78 6.98
CA THR A 138 -21.49 -3.57 7.57
C THR A 138 -21.03 -4.60 8.61
N ASN A 139 -19.73 -4.92 8.64
CA ASN A 139 -19.13 -5.93 9.53
C ASN A 139 -18.08 -5.34 10.47
N ILE A 140 -18.11 -4.02 10.66
CA ILE A 140 -17.04 -3.28 11.35
C ILE A 140 -16.83 -3.76 12.79
N ASP A 141 -17.89 -4.02 13.52
CA ASP A 141 -17.80 -4.49 14.92
C ASP A 141 -17.15 -5.87 15.00
N SER A 142 -17.52 -6.78 14.10
CA SER A 142 -16.92 -8.11 14.02
C SER A 142 -15.44 -8.06 13.62
N PHE A 143 -15.06 -7.11 12.77
CA PHE A 143 -13.65 -6.86 12.42
C PHE A 143 -12.85 -6.34 13.62
N ILE A 144 -13.40 -5.35 14.34
CA ILE A 144 -12.78 -4.75 15.51
C ILE A 144 -12.51 -5.78 16.62
N LEU A 145 -13.40 -6.77 16.77
CA LEU A 145 -13.20 -7.87 17.74
C LEU A 145 -12.02 -8.78 17.39
N GLN A 146 -11.61 -8.87 16.12
CA GLN A 146 -10.52 -9.72 15.66
C GLN A 146 -9.16 -9.01 15.63
N ILE A 147 -9.10 -7.70 15.97
CA ILE A 147 -7.82 -6.97 16.02
C ILE A 147 -6.88 -7.65 17.03
N PRO A 148 -5.70 -8.11 16.60
CA PRO A 148 -4.77 -8.81 17.46
C PRO A 148 -4.14 -7.86 18.49
N LYS A 149 -3.86 -8.34 19.68
CA LYS A 149 -3.04 -7.61 20.67
C LYS A 149 -1.57 -7.65 20.28
N ASN A 150 -0.86 -6.52 20.37
CA ASN A 150 0.56 -6.36 20.01
C ASN A 150 0.85 -6.84 18.57
N GLY A 151 -0.04 -6.53 17.65
CA GLY A 151 0.02 -6.99 16.27
C GLY A 151 0.00 -5.85 15.26
N CYS A 152 -0.51 -6.16 14.06
CA CYS A 152 -0.71 -5.18 13.00
C CYS A 152 -2.02 -5.43 12.27
N VAL A 153 -2.66 -4.37 11.80
CA VAL A 153 -3.85 -4.39 10.93
C VAL A 153 -3.50 -3.68 9.63
N PHE A 154 -3.88 -4.26 8.50
CA PHE A 154 -3.79 -3.63 7.19
C PHE A 154 -5.19 -3.28 6.68
N LEU A 155 -5.34 -2.04 6.25
CA LEU A 155 -6.55 -1.50 5.64
C LEU A 155 -6.19 -0.76 4.35
N CYS A 156 -7.00 -0.93 3.32
CA CYS A 156 -7.00 -0.12 2.11
C CYS A 156 -8.26 0.76 2.13
N ASN A 157 -8.13 2.06 2.00
CA ASN A 157 -9.27 2.97 2.11
C ASN A 157 -9.13 4.20 1.19
N PRO A 158 -9.81 4.25 0.06
CA PRO A 158 -10.78 3.26 -0.49
C PRO A 158 -10.16 1.91 -0.77
N ASN A 159 -10.93 0.83 -0.58
CA ASN A 159 -10.42 -0.53 -0.74
C ASN A 159 -10.28 -0.92 -2.22
N ASN A 160 -9.15 -1.45 -2.59
CA ASN A 160 -8.90 -2.09 -3.88
C ASN A 160 -9.03 -3.62 -3.71
N PRO A 161 -9.96 -4.34 -4.40
CA PRO A 161 -10.68 -3.91 -5.61
C PRO A 161 -12.12 -3.45 -5.38
N THR A 162 -12.67 -3.44 -4.17
CA THR A 162 -14.12 -3.26 -3.95
C THR A 162 -14.59 -1.81 -4.10
N GLY A 163 -13.69 -0.83 -4.02
CA GLY A 163 -14.03 0.59 -4.03
C GLY A 163 -14.70 1.08 -2.74
N GLU A 164 -14.83 0.22 -1.73
CA GLU A 164 -15.46 0.57 -0.46
C GLU A 164 -14.63 1.63 0.29
N LEU A 165 -15.29 2.68 0.74
CA LEU A 165 -14.72 3.76 1.55
C LEU A 165 -15.31 3.71 2.96
N LEU A 166 -14.47 3.42 3.94
CA LEU A 166 -14.84 3.54 5.35
C LEU A 166 -14.95 5.01 5.75
N SER A 167 -15.99 5.33 6.51
CA SER A 167 -16.15 6.65 7.08
C SER A 167 -15.07 6.96 8.11
N LYS A 168 -14.83 8.25 8.38
CA LYS A 168 -13.93 8.70 9.44
C LYS A 168 -14.28 8.09 10.80
N LYS A 169 -15.57 7.92 11.10
CA LYS A 169 -16.06 7.34 12.36
C LYS A 169 -15.63 5.87 12.47
N GLU A 170 -15.77 5.11 11.41
CA GLU A 170 -15.39 3.68 11.36
C GLU A 170 -13.86 3.53 11.48
N LEU A 171 -13.09 4.30 10.73
CA LEU A 171 -11.63 4.31 10.85
C LEU A 171 -11.17 4.66 12.27
N LEU A 172 -11.77 5.69 12.88
CA LEU A 172 -11.45 6.06 14.26
C LEU A 172 -11.77 4.95 15.25
N SER A 173 -12.87 4.20 15.06
CA SER A 173 -13.22 3.07 15.93
C SER A 173 -12.15 1.96 15.88
N ILE A 174 -11.64 1.65 14.69
CA ILE A 174 -10.54 0.70 14.49
C ILE A 174 -9.27 1.21 15.16
N ILE A 175 -8.88 2.48 14.91
CA ILE A 175 -7.66 3.08 15.45
C ILE A 175 -7.69 3.12 16.99
N ILE A 176 -8.81 3.52 17.57
CA ILE A 176 -8.98 3.57 19.03
C ILE A 176 -8.83 2.15 19.63
N LYS A 177 -9.45 1.15 19.02
CA LYS A 177 -9.30 -0.23 19.46
C LYS A 177 -7.87 -0.75 19.32
N ALA A 178 -7.25 -0.52 18.18
CA ALA A 178 -5.87 -0.89 17.92
C ALA A 178 -4.91 -0.25 18.93
N LYS A 179 -5.08 1.04 19.23
CA LYS A 179 -4.31 1.76 20.26
C LYS A 179 -4.43 1.09 21.64
N LYS A 180 -5.65 0.74 22.07
CA LYS A 180 -5.87 0.01 23.35
C LYS A 180 -5.18 -1.35 23.37
N LEU A 181 -5.04 -2.00 22.21
CA LEU A 181 -4.40 -3.30 22.06
C LEU A 181 -2.89 -3.20 21.77
N LYS A 182 -2.32 -2.00 21.70
CA LYS A 182 -0.93 -1.72 21.27
C LYS A 182 -0.63 -2.33 19.90
N THR A 183 -1.56 -2.21 18.96
CA THR A 183 -1.51 -2.77 17.62
C THR A 183 -1.27 -1.65 16.61
N LEU A 184 -0.35 -1.88 15.68
CA LEU A 184 -0.10 -0.98 14.57
C LEU A 184 -1.26 -1.03 13.57
N VAL A 185 -1.56 0.09 12.94
CA VAL A 185 -2.52 0.17 11.84
C VAL A 185 -1.81 0.77 10.63
N PHE A 186 -1.73 0.01 9.56
CA PHE A 186 -1.29 0.49 8.24
C PHE A 186 -2.54 0.79 7.43
N ILE A 187 -2.73 2.05 7.05
CA ILE A 187 -3.84 2.50 6.21
C ILE A 187 -3.26 2.95 4.88
N ASP A 188 -3.67 2.31 3.80
CA ASP A 188 -3.31 2.68 2.45
C ASP A 188 -4.43 3.54 1.86
N GLU A 189 -4.12 4.80 1.60
CA GLU A 189 -5.03 5.80 1.06
C GLU A 189 -4.66 6.17 -0.40
N CYS A 190 -4.07 5.24 -1.15
CA CYS A 190 -3.63 5.47 -2.54
C CYS A 190 -4.75 6.05 -3.44
N PHE A 191 -6.00 5.75 -3.15
CA PHE A 191 -7.16 6.18 -3.93
C PHE A 191 -8.07 7.19 -3.22
N ILE A 192 -7.62 7.82 -2.13
CA ILE A 192 -8.47 8.69 -1.29
C ILE A 192 -8.96 9.96 -2.01
N GLU A 193 -8.30 10.35 -3.08
CA GLU A 193 -8.63 11.54 -3.85
C GLU A 193 -9.40 11.26 -5.16
N LEU A 194 -9.86 10.02 -5.37
CA LEU A 194 -10.66 9.62 -6.54
C LEU A 194 -12.21 9.71 -6.24
#